data_2e160f05c54f0ae4b8df0b072a42d9e7
#
_entry.id   2e160f05c54f0ae4b8df0b072a42d9e7
#
_cell.length_a   1.000
_cell.length_b   1.000
_cell.length_c   1.000
_cell.angle_alpha   90.00
_cell.angle_beta   90.00
_cell.angle_gamma   90.00
#
_symmetry.space_group_name_H-M   'P 1'
#
loop_
_entity.id
_entity.type
_entity.pdbx_description
1 polymer ?
#
loop_
_entity_poly.entity_id
_entity_poly.type
_entity_poly.pdbx_seq_one_letter_code
_entity_poly.pdbx_strand_id
1 'polypeptide(L)'
;MAAARAIELRGLTRAFGERVALEDVSVALDAGATLVVFGPNGAGKSTLLRVLATLLRPTGGDALVLGSELPGRGHEVRGRLGFLGHEALLYRDLTGRENLRYHARLHGVAEPRIETLLGQVEMTQRADEPLRTLSRGMVQRLAVCRAVLHEPELLLLDEPRSHLDPAAAELVEPLIGRTAQRTRVVASHDPTGGLAEADVVLGLRAGRAAFVAPRAEVDAGRIGALYR
;
A
#
# COMPACT_ATOMS: atom_id res chain seq x y z
N MET A 1 -5.39 -26.66 -7.54
CA MET A 1 -4.30 -25.88 -8.17
C MET A 1 -3.76 -24.93 -7.10
N ALA A 2 -2.44 -24.86 -6.89
CA ALA A 2 -1.85 -23.86 -5.99
C ALA A 2 -2.17 -22.47 -6.53
N ALA A 3 -2.58 -21.54 -5.64
CA ALA A 3 -2.81 -20.14 -6.03
C ALA A 3 -1.51 -19.53 -6.59
N ALA A 4 -1.65 -18.68 -7.61
CA ALA A 4 -0.48 -18.00 -8.17
C ALA A 4 0.11 -17.04 -7.12
N ARG A 5 1.44 -17.03 -6.97
CA ARG A 5 2.14 -16.09 -6.09
C ARG A 5 2.06 -14.68 -6.64
N ALA A 6 1.56 -13.75 -5.84
CA ALA A 6 1.58 -12.33 -6.15
C ALA A 6 2.87 -11.66 -5.66
N ILE A 7 3.38 -12.10 -4.51
CA ILE A 7 4.64 -11.60 -3.94
C ILE A 7 5.45 -12.79 -3.42
N GLU A 8 6.74 -12.78 -3.72
CA GLU A 8 7.71 -13.68 -3.11
C GLU A 8 9.00 -12.91 -2.83
N LEU A 9 9.37 -12.80 -1.55
CA LEU A 9 10.60 -12.19 -1.08
C LEU A 9 11.48 -13.26 -0.45
N ARG A 10 12.75 -13.29 -0.81
CA ARG A 10 13.77 -14.20 -0.27
C ARG A 10 14.97 -13.40 0.16
N GLY A 11 15.19 -13.28 1.47
CA GLY A 11 16.33 -12.56 2.03
C GLY A 11 16.38 -11.08 1.66
N LEU A 12 15.20 -10.46 1.39
CA LEU A 12 15.15 -9.07 0.93
C LEU A 12 15.88 -8.14 1.87
N THR A 13 16.85 -7.41 1.33
CA THR A 13 17.67 -6.45 2.07
C THR A 13 17.64 -5.08 1.40
N ARG A 14 17.52 -4.01 2.21
CA ARG A 14 17.65 -2.63 1.75
C ARG A 14 18.45 -1.81 2.73
N ALA A 15 19.60 -1.32 2.29
CA ALA A 15 20.47 -0.41 3.01
C ALA A 15 20.49 0.99 2.38
N PHE A 16 20.70 2.02 3.20
CA PHE A 16 20.93 3.42 2.84
C PHE A 16 22.29 3.83 3.45
N GLY A 17 23.36 3.71 2.67
CA GLY A 17 24.71 3.79 3.19
C GLY A 17 24.94 2.71 4.26
N GLU A 18 25.37 3.11 5.45
CA GLU A 18 25.58 2.17 6.56
C GLU A 18 24.30 1.75 7.29
N ARG A 19 23.19 2.47 7.09
CA ARG A 19 21.92 2.15 7.76
C ARG A 19 21.16 1.08 6.99
N VAL A 20 21.01 -0.08 7.60
CA VAL A 20 20.15 -1.15 7.07
C VAL A 20 18.70 -0.90 7.51
N ALA A 21 17.80 -0.74 6.55
CA ALA A 21 16.38 -0.49 6.79
C ALA A 21 15.52 -1.77 6.67
N LEU A 22 15.97 -2.74 5.87
CA LEU A 22 15.43 -4.09 5.79
C LEU A 22 16.60 -5.06 5.72
N GLU A 23 16.54 -6.15 6.46
CA GLU A 23 17.61 -7.15 6.53
C GLU A 23 16.99 -8.56 6.54
N ASP A 24 17.30 -9.33 5.50
CA ASP A 24 16.93 -10.74 5.35
C ASP A 24 15.41 -11.00 5.53
N VAL A 25 14.57 -10.17 4.91
CA VAL A 25 13.11 -10.32 4.99
C VAL A 25 12.62 -11.29 3.93
N SER A 26 12.02 -12.40 4.39
CA SER A 26 11.43 -13.42 3.52
C SER A 26 9.94 -13.56 3.82
N VAL A 27 9.09 -13.43 2.79
CA VAL A 27 7.63 -13.59 2.89
C VAL A 27 7.05 -13.93 1.51
N ALA A 28 5.99 -14.73 1.51
CA ALA A 28 5.24 -15.06 0.31
C ALA A 28 3.75 -14.72 0.51
N LEU A 29 3.11 -14.22 -0.56
CA LEU A 29 1.70 -13.87 -0.59
C LEU A 29 1.05 -14.38 -1.87
N ASP A 30 -0.04 -15.09 -1.75
CA ASP A 30 -0.82 -15.57 -2.88
C ASP A 30 -1.69 -14.44 -3.48
N ALA A 31 -2.03 -14.57 -4.75
CA ALA A 31 -2.93 -13.65 -5.42
C ALA A 31 -4.31 -13.63 -4.72
N GLY A 32 -4.88 -12.44 -4.56
CA GLY A 32 -6.15 -12.22 -3.87
C GLY A 32 -6.05 -12.19 -2.33
N ALA A 33 -4.88 -12.53 -1.74
CA ALA A 33 -4.68 -12.50 -0.30
C ALA A 33 -4.23 -11.13 0.21
N THR A 34 -4.40 -10.89 1.52
CA THR A 34 -3.96 -9.69 2.22
C THR A 34 -2.81 -10.02 3.17
N LEU A 35 -1.65 -9.37 2.96
CA LEU A 35 -0.55 -9.32 3.91
C LEU A 35 -0.68 -8.07 4.78
N VAL A 36 -0.73 -8.24 6.10
CA VAL A 36 -0.65 -7.10 7.01
C VAL A 36 0.72 -7.07 7.70
N VAL A 37 1.35 -5.89 7.64
CA VAL A 37 2.69 -5.64 8.18
C VAL A 37 2.57 -4.81 9.44
N PHE A 38 2.93 -5.39 10.59
CA PHE A 38 3.00 -4.71 11.89
C PHE A 38 4.43 -4.43 12.31
N GLY A 39 4.60 -3.43 13.15
CA GLY A 39 5.88 -3.10 13.78
C GLY A 39 5.96 -1.62 14.18
N PRO A 40 6.88 -1.26 15.07
CA PRO A 40 7.06 0.11 15.54
C PRO A 40 7.49 1.06 14.41
N ASN A 41 7.48 2.36 14.72
CA ASN A 41 8.02 3.36 13.81
C ASN A 41 9.51 3.08 13.55
N GLY A 42 9.93 3.17 12.30
CA GLY A 42 11.29 2.84 11.89
C GLY A 42 11.57 1.34 11.70
N ALA A 43 10.60 0.43 11.89
CA ALA A 43 10.79 -1.01 11.71
C ALA A 43 11.04 -1.45 10.25
N GLY A 44 10.84 -0.57 9.26
CA GLY A 44 11.06 -0.87 7.85
C GLY A 44 9.77 -1.03 7.02
N LYS A 45 8.56 -0.87 7.61
CA LYS A 45 7.27 -1.06 6.93
C LYS A 45 7.17 -0.25 5.63
N SER A 46 7.31 1.06 5.69
CA SER A 46 7.24 1.94 4.51
C SER A 46 8.37 1.65 3.50
N THR A 47 9.54 1.22 3.97
CA THR A 47 10.64 0.80 3.08
C THR A 47 10.26 -0.45 2.30
N LEU A 48 9.66 -1.44 2.96
CA LEU A 48 9.16 -2.65 2.31
C LEU A 48 8.12 -2.32 1.24
N LEU A 49 7.11 -1.50 1.58
CA LEU A 49 6.09 -1.10 0.60
C LEU A 49 6.70 -0.33 -0.58
N ARG A 50 7.68 0.55 -0.35
CA ARG A 50 8.37 1.28 -1.43
C ARG A 50 9.21 0.37 -2.33
N VAL A 51 9.80 -0.69 -1.79
CA VAL A 51 10.50 -1.70 -2.62
C VAL A 51 9.49 -2.45 -3.48
N LEU A 52 8.38 -2.93 -2.90
CA LEU A 52 7.30 -3.58 -3.65
C LEU A 52 6.68 -2.67 -4.70
N ALA A 53 6.55 -1.37 -4.41
CA ALA A 53 6.08 -0.34 -5.34
C ALA A 53 7.11 0.03 -6.44
N THR A 54 8.27 -0.62 -6.49
CA THR A 54 9.39 -0.30 -7.40
C THR A 54 9.98 1.11 -7.23
N LEU A 55 9.67 1.80 -6.15
CA LEU A 55 10.20 3.13 -5.82
C LEU A 55 11.59 3.08 -5.21
N LEU A 56 11.96 1.94 -4.61
CA LEU A 56 13.29 1.68 -4.06
C LEU A 56 13.81 0.36 -4.63
N ARG A 57 15.10 0.33 -4.96
CA ARG A 57 15.77 -0.91 -5.38
C ARG A 57 16.22 -1.68 -4.15
N PRO A 58 16.04 -3.00 -4.06
CA PRO A 58 16.70 -3.82 -3.06
C PRO A 58 18.23 -3.70 -3.20
N THR A 59 18.95 -3.88 -2.09
CA THR A 59 20.42 -3.96 -2.09
C THR A 59 20.91 -5.39 -1.97
N GLY A 60 20.02 -6.33 -1.64
CA GLY A 60 20.30 -7.78 -1.59
C GLY A 60 19.02 -8.58 -1.52
N GLY A 61 19.15 -9.89 -1.74
CA GLY A 61 18.02 -10.82 -1.79
C GLY A 61 17.21 -10.71 -3.08
N ASP A 62 16.17 -11.54 -3.18
CA ASP A 62 15.31 -11.63 -4.35
C ASP A 62 13.91 -11.12 -4.04
N ALA A 63 13.29 -10.45 -5.00
CA ALA A 63 11.92 -9.96 -4.91
C ALA A 63 11.18 -10.24 -6.22
N LEU A 64 10.14 -11.06 -6.16
CA LEU A 64 9.22 -11.32 -7.25
C LEU A 64 7.88 -10.65 -6.91
N VAL A 65 7.38 -9.81 -7.81
CA VAL A 65 6.10 -9.11 -7.67
C VAL A 65 5.29 -9.29 -8.94
N LEU A 66 4.09 -9.84 -8.81
CA LEU A 66 3.18 -10.16 -9.93
C LEU A 66 3.90 -10.91 -11.09
N GLY A 67 4.82 -11.82 -10.74
CA GLY A 67 5.59 -12.62 -11.69
C GLY A 67 6.81 -11.93 -12.28
N SER A 68 7.15 -10.71 -11.89
CA SER A 68 8.31 -9.97 -12.40
C SER A 68 9.37 -9.76 -11.33
N GLU A 69 10.64 -10.03 -11.67
CA GLU A 69 11.78 -9.86 -10.78
C GLU A 69 12.13 -8.37 -10.60
N LEU A 70 12.31 -7.96 -9.35
CA LEU A 70 12.77 -6.62 -9.00
C LEU A 70 14.28 -6.63 -8.70
N PRO A 71 15.03 -5.58 -9.08
CA PRO A 71 14.57 -4.36 -9.75
C PRO A 71 14.51 -4.45 -11.29
N GLY A 72 15.04 -5.53 -11.89
CA GLY A 72 15.27 -5.61 -13.33
C GLY A 72 14.01 -5.40 -14.18
N ARG A 73 12.92 -6.06 -13.81
CA ARG A 73 11.64 -6.02 -14.54
C ARG A 73 10.56 -5.19 -13.87
N GLY A 74 10.93 -4.27 -12.98
CA GLY A 74 9.95 -3.45 -12.23
C GLY A 74 9.02 -2.58 -13.10
N HIS A 75 9.42 -2.23 -14.32
CA HIS A 75 8.58 -1.49 -15.26
C HIS A 75 7.32 -2.26 -15.71
N GLU A 76 7.37 -3.60 -15.75
CA GLU A 76 6.25 -4.46 -16.16
C GLU A 76 5.10 -4.47 -15.15
N VAL A 77 5.40 -4.21 -13.88
CA VAL A 77 4.40 -4.25 -12.81
C VAL A 77 3.82 -2.90 -12.44
N ARG A 78 4.47 -1.78 -12.81
CA ARG A 78 4.04 -0.44 -12.38
C ARG A 78 2.60 -0.10 -12.77
N GLY A 79 2.16 -0.48 -13.97
CA GLY A 79 0.79 -0.30 -14.43
C GLY A 79 -0.25 -1.19 -13.72
N ARG A 80 0.20 -2.17 -12.93
CA ARG A 80 -0.62 -3.15 -12.20
C ARG A 80 -0.59 -2.91 -10.68
N LEU A 81 0.17 -1.89 -10.22
CA LEU A 81 0.36 -1.54 -8.82
C LEU A 81 -0.39 -0.26 -8.46
N GLY A 82 -1.16 -0.31 -7.38
CA GLY A 82 -1.63 0.87 -6.68
C GLY A 82 -0.80 1.09 -5.42
N PHE A 83 -0.35 2.31 -5.17
CA PHE A 83 0.42 2.63 -3.97
C PHE A 83 -0.16 3.85 -3.26
N LEU A 84 -0.59 3.67 -2.04
CA LEU A 84 -0.96 4.74 -1.11
C LEU A 84 0.11 4.82 -0.02
N GLY A 85 1.01 5.78 -0.14
CA GLY A 85 2.06 6.03 0.84
C GLY A 85 1.62 7.03 1.92
N HIS A 86 2.51 7.25 2.88
CA HIS A 86 2.32 8.30 3.89
C HIS A 86 2.20 9.71 3.25
N GLU A 87 2.91 9.94 2.14
CA GLU A 87 2.73 11.12 1.30
C GLU A 87 1.70 10.83 0.22
N ALA A 88 0.82 11.80 -0.06
CA ALA A 88 -0.27 11.66 -1.03
C ALA A 88 0.21 11.41 -2.48
N LEU A 89 1.46 11.80 -2.81
CA LEU A 89 2.04 11.75 -4.16
C LEU A 89 1.16 12.47 -5.19
N LEU A 90 0.66 13.63 -4.82
CA LEU A 90 -0.14 14.54 -5.61
C LEU A 90 0.55 15.90 -5.70
N TYR A 91 0.39 16.58 -6.82
CA TYR A 91 0.94 17.93 -7.05
C TYR A 91 0.09 18.96 -6.31
N ARG A 92 0.70 19.69 -5.38
CA ARG A 92 0.00 20.61 -4.46
C ARG A 92 -0.62 21.84 -5.13
N ASP A 93 -0.04 22.26 -6.24
CA ASP A 93 -0.48 23.45 -7.01
C ASP A 93 -1.56 23.09 -8.03
N LEU A 94 -1.75 21.81 -8.34
CA LEU A 94 -2.84 21.34 -9.17
C LEU A 94 -4.10 21.09 -8.32
N THR A 95 -5.25 21.15 -8.99
CA THR A 95 -6.53 20.73 -8.39
C THR A 95 -6.61 19.22 -8.22
N GLY A 96 -7.56 18.73 -7.44
CA GLY A 96 -7.80 17.29 -7.29
C GLY A 96 -8.08 16.62 -8.63
N ARG A 97 -8.94 17.24 -9.44
CA ARG A 97 -9.32 16.74 -10.77
C ARG A 97 -8.14 16.72 -11.75
N GLU A 98 -7.31 17.79 -11.77
CA GLU A 98 -6.11 17.84 -12.61
C GLU A 98 -5.09 16.77 -12.23
N ASN A 99 -4.90 16.52 -10.93
CA ASN A 99 -4.07 15.44 -10.45
C ASN A 99 -4.58 14.07 -10.96
N LEU A 100 -5.87 13.79 -10.82
CA LEU A 100 -6.44 12.53 -11.28
C LEU A 100 -6.38 12.39 -12.80
N ARG A 101 -6.60 13.46 -13.56
CA ARG A 101 -6.42 13.49 -15.04
C ARG A 101 -4.98 13.19 -15.44
N TYR A 102 -4.00 13.76 -14.74
CA TYR A 102 -2.59 13.47 -14.99
C TYR A 102 -2.32 11.96 -14.86
N HIS A 103 -2.74 11.35 -13.75
CA HIS A 103 -2.56 9.91 -13.53
C HIS A 103 -3.40 9.05 -14.48
N ALA A 104 -4.62 9.46 -14.81
CA ALA A 104 -5.48 8.77 -15.78
C ALA A 104 -4.80 8.67 -17.16
N ARG A 105 -4.18 9.77 -17.63
CA ARG A 105 -3.44 9.76 -18.90
C ARG A 105 -2.23 8.83 -18.88
N LEU A 106 -1.50 8.75 -17.75
CA LEU A 106 -0.36 7.83 -17.60
C LEU A 106 -0.77 6.35 -17.69
N HIS A 107 -1.99 6.03 -17.25
CA HIS A 107 -2.51 4.66 -17.22
C HIS A 107 -3.52 4.35 -18.33
N GLY A 108 -3.82 5.29 -19.23
CA GLY A 108 -4.83 5.09 -20.28
C GLY A 108 -6.26 4.98 -19.75
N VAL A 109 -6.57 5.57 -18.60
CA VAL A 109 -7.90 5.53 -17.95
C VAL A 109 -8.78 6.65 -18.50
N ALA A 110 -10.03 6.33 -18.82
CA ALA A 110 -11.00 7.29 -19.36
C ALA A 110 -11.54 8.24 -18.27
N GLU A 111 -11.84 9.47 -18.67
CA GLU A 111 -12.33 10.57 -17.81
C GLU A 111 -13.54 10.19 -16.91
N PRO A 112 -14.55 9.43 -17.37
CA PRO A 112 -15.69 9.06 -16.53
C PRO A 112 -15.32 8.32 -15.24
N ARG A 113 -14.19 7.60 -15.24
CA ARG A 113 -13.69 6.92 -14.04
C ARG A 113 -13.28 7.90 -12.93
N ILE A 114 -12.76 9.07 -13.31
CA ILE A 114 -12.38 10.13 -12.38
C ILE A 114 -13.63 10.64 -11.65
N GLU A 115 -14.70 10.95 -12.41
CA GLU A 115 -15.96 11.44 -11.84
C GLU A 115 -16.60 10.41 -10.90
N THR A 116 -16.57 9.13 -11.30
CA THR A 116 -17.06 8.04 -10.45
C THR A 116 -16.32 8.00 -9.11
N LEU A 117 -14.98 8.07 -9.12
CA LEU A 117 -14.17 8.02 -7.91
C LEU A 117 -14.37 9.28 -7.05
N LEU A 118 -14.42 10.46 -7.66
CA LEU A 118 -14.70 11.71 -6.95
C LEU A 118 -16.06 11.69 -6.25
N GLY A 119 -17.07 11.11 -6.91
CA GLY A 119 -18.40 10.89 -6.31
C GLY A 119 -18.36 9.94 -5.13
N GLN A 120 -17.65 8.81 -5.25
CA GLN A 120 -17.54 7.80 -4.19
C GLN A 120 -16.89 8.32 -2.91
N VAL A 121 -15.96 9.26 -3.03
CA VAL A 121 -15.27 9.85 -1.87
C VAL A 121 -15.80 11.25 -1.50
N GLU A 122 -16.93 11.67 -2.05
CA GLU A 122 -17.58 12.96 -1.79
C GLU A 122 -16.66 14.16 -2.04
N MET A 123 -15.89 14.11 -3.12
CA MET A 123 -14.96 15.18 -3.48
C MET A 123 -15.35 15.95 -4.74
N THR A 124 -16.49 15.63 -5.39
CA THR A 124 -16.91 16.25 -6.66
C THR A 124 -16.93 17.78 -6.61
N GLN A 125 -17.50 18.37 -5.54
CA GLN A 125 -17.63 19.82 -5.40
C GLN A 125 -16.31 20.55 -5.08
N ARG A 126 -15.35 19.85 -4.50
CA ARG A 126 -14.06 20.38 -4.08
C ARG A 126 -12.90 19.96 -5.00
N ALA A 127 -13.21 19.17 -6.05
CA ALA A 127 -12.22 18.59 -6.94
C ALA A 127 -11.46 19.66 -7.77
N ASP A 128 -12.06 20.81 -7.98
CA ASP A 128 -11.49 21.93 -8.77
C ASP A 128 -10.76 22.96 -7.91
N GLU A 129 -10.59 22.69 -6.61
CA GLU A 129 -9.74 23.51 -5.74
C GLU A 129 -8.30 22.99 -5.73
N PRO A 130 -7.29 23.88 -5.67
CA PRO A 130 -5.89 23.48 -5.51
C PRO A 130 -5.66 22.67 -4.24
N LEU A 131 -4.86 21.60 -4.31
CA LEU A 131 -4.64 20.71 -3.17
C LEU A 131 -4.14 21.43 -1.91
N ARG A 132 -3.37 22.51 -2.06
CA ARG A 132 -2.84 23.28 -0.92
C ARG A 132 -3.94 23.92 -0.05
N THR A 133 -5.16 24.06 -0.58
CA THR A 133 -6.32 24.64 0.13
C THR A 133 -7.19 23.58 0.82
N LEU A 134 -6.95 22.31 0.52
CA LEU A 134 -7.72 21.19 1.05
C LEU A 134 -7.20 20.71 2.40
N SER A 135 -8.10 20.17 3.23
CA SER A 135 -7.72 19.51 4.48
C SER A 135 -6.92 18.23 4.23
N ARG A 136 -6.18 17.75 5.23
CA ARG A 136 -5.42 16.49 5.14
C ARG A 136 -6.32 15.29 4.78
N GLY A 137 -7.50 15.19 5.37
CA GLY A 137 -8.47 14.13 5.07
C GLY A 137 -8.99 14.20 3.64
N MET A 138 -9.22 15.41 3.07
CA MET A 138 -9.61 15.59 1.67
C MET A 138 -8.48 15.18 0.73
N VAL A 139 -7.24 15.57 1.03
CA VAL A 139 -6.06 15.16 0.26
C VAL A 139 -5.88 13.63 0.32
N GLN A 140 -6.12 13.01 1.49
CA GLN A 140 -6.04 11.56 1.64
C GLN A 140 -7.09 10.84 0.78
N ARG A 141 -8.33 11.32 0.75
CA ARG A 141 -9.39 10.77 -0.13
C ARG A 141 -9.00 10.84 -1.61
N LEU A 142 -8.43 11.96 -2.05
CA LEU A 142 -7.91 12.09 -3.42
C LEU A 142 -6.70 11.17 -3.68
N ALA A 143 -5.83 10.96 -2.70
CA ALA A 143 -4.71 10.02 -2.81
C ALA A 143 -5.19 8.57 -2.94
N VAL A 144 -6.28 8.21 -2.25
CA VAL A 144 -6.96 6.92 -2.45
C VAL A 144 -7.48 6.80 -3.88
N CYS A 145 -8.21 7.81 -4.39
CA CYS A 145 -8.68 7.80 -5.79
C CYS A 145 -7.53 7.57 -6.77
N ARG A 146 -6.41 8.28 -6.60
CA ARG A 146 -5.20 8.09 -7.42
C ARG A 146 -4.67 6.66 -7.36
N ALA A 147 -4.59 6.07 -6.16
CA ALA A 147 -4.02 4.74 -5.98
C ALA A 147 -4.85 3.64 -6.64
N VAL A 148 -6.18 3.83 -6.77
CA VAL A 148 -7.10 2.82 -7.33
C VAL A 148 -7.64 3.17 -8.71
N LEU A 149 -7.24 4.30 -9.29
CA LEU A 149 -7.75 4.86 -10.53
C LEU A 149 -7.72 3.86 -11.70
N HIS A 150 -6.62 3.13 -11.84
CA HIS A 150 -6.33 2.17 -12.91
C HIS A 150 -6.64 0.71 -12.54
N GLU A 151 -7.43 0.50 -11.48
CA GLU A 151 -7.88 -0.84 -11.03
C GLU A 151 -6.72 -1.84 -10.81
N PRO A 152 -5.76 -1.52 -9.92
CA PRO A 152 -4.56 -2.31 -9.75
C PRO A 152 -4.84 -3.74 -9.25
N GLU A 153 -4.02 -4.70 -9.68
CA GLU A 153 -4.04 -6.08 -9.21
C GLU A 153 -3.43 -6.22 -7.81
N LEU A 154 -2.42 -5.40 -7.50
CA LEU A 154 -1.78 -5.33 -6.19
C LEU A 154 -1.88 -3.91 -5.63
N LEU A 155 -2.47 -3.79 -4.43
CA LEU A 155 -2.62 -2.53 -3.72
C LEU A 155 -1.72 -2.50 -2.49
N LEU A 156 -0.83 -1.53 -2.45
CA LEU A 156 0.14 -1.30 -1.37
C LEU A 156 -0.31 -0.09 -0.56
N LEU A 157 -0.57 -0.29 0.73
CA LEU A 157 -1.23 0.69 1.59
C LEU A 157 -0.38 0.95 2.85
N ASP A 158 0.12 2.16 2.99
CA ASP A 158 0.89 2.60 4.16
C ASP A 158 -0.01 3.45 5.07
N GLU A 159 -0.56 2.84 6.11
CA GLU A 159 -1.50 3.45 7.06
C GLU A 159 -2.70 4.13 6.37
N PRO A 160 -3.48 3.40 5.57
CA PRO A 160 -4.43 3.98 4.61
C PRO A 160 -5.54 4.82 5.25
N ARG A 161 -5.90 4.56 6.52
CA ARG A 161 -6.94 5.28 7.27
C ARG A 161 -6.41 6.43 8.11
N SER A 162 -5.09 6.69 8.08
CA SER A 162 -4.50 7.83 8.78
C SER A 162 -5.09 9.15 8.27
N HIS A 163 -5.33 10.11 9.18
CA HIS A 163 -5.90 11.42 8.89
C HIS A 163 -7.36 11.43 8.40
N LEU A 164 -8.06 10.29 8.39
CA LEU A 164 -9.48 10.20 8.10
C LEU A 164 -10.27 10.13 9.41
N ASP A 165 -11.36 10.89 9.49
CA ASP A 165 -12.40 10.66 10.48
C ASP A 165 -13.20 9.38 10.13
N PRO A 166 -14.04 8.86 11.05
CA PRO A 166 -14.80 7.63 10.81
C PRO A 166 -15.65 7.68 9.53
N ALA A 167 -16.31 8.80 9.26
CA ALA A 167 -17.16 8.94 8.07
C ALA A 167 -16.34 8.90 6.79
N ALA A 168 -15.21 9.61 6.74
CA ALA A 168 -14.31 9.59 5.60
C ALA A 168 -13.65 8.20 5.41
N ALA A 169 -13.38 7.46 6.50
CA ALA A 169 -12.88 6.10 6.42
C ALA A 169 -13.90 5.15 5.78
N GLU A 170 -15.19 5.29 6.11
CA GLU A 170 -16.27 4.53 5.48
C GLU A 170 -16.39 4.79 3.97
N LEU A 171 -16.17 6.02 3.50
CA LEU A 171 -16.20 6.36 2.07
C LEU A 171 -15.07 5.71 1.28
N VAL A 172 -13.89 5.55 1.86
CA VAL A 172 -12.74 4.95 1.16
C VAL A 172 -12.69 3.43 1.27
N GLU A 173 -13.39 2.83 2.25
CA GLU A 173 -13.37 1.38 2.50
C GLU A 173 -13.74 0.54 1.27
N PRO A 174 -14.79 0.86 0.48
CA PRO A 174 -15.11 0.11 -0.74
C PRO A 174 -14.00 0.15 -1.79
N LEU A 175 -13.14 1.16 -1.76
CA LEU A 175 -12.06 1.36 -2.72
C LEU A 175 -10.77 0.61 -2.34
N ILE A 176 -10.43 0.57 -1.06
CA ILE A 176 -9.16 0.00 -0.57
C ILE A 176 -9.34 -1.23 0.32
N GLY A 177 -10.54 -1.51 0.75
CA GLY A 177 -10.89 -2.65 1.61
C GLY A 177 -10.70 -4.00 0.93
N ARG A 178 -10.93 -5.06 1.70
CA ARG A 178 -10.77 -6.43 1.25
C ARG A 178 -11.82 -6.79 0.19
N THR A 179 -11.37 -7.22 -0.98
CA THR A 179 -12.20 -7.83 -2.01
C THR A 179 -11.56 -9.14 -2.47
N ALA A 180 -12.35 -10.12 -2.90
CA ALA A 180 -11.86 -11.46 -3.27
C ALA A 180 -10.90 -11.49 -4.47
N GLN A 181 -10.76 -10.38 -5.19
CA GLN A 181 -9.97 -10.33 -6.44
C GLN A 181 -8.70 -9.49 -6.34
N ARG A 182 -8.51 -8.74 -5.24
CA ARG A 182 -7.39 -7.82 -5.12
C ARG A 182 -6.38 -8.30 -4.08
N THR A 183 -5.13 -8.43 -4.49
CA THR A 183 -4.02 -8.65 -3.57
C THR A 183 -3.68 -7.35 -2.85
N ARG A 184 -3.41 -7.41 -1.55
CA ARG A 184 -3.12 -6.23 -0.75
C ARG A 184 -1.95 -6.45 0.19
N VAL A 185 -1.14 -5.39 0.36
CA VAL A 185 -0.17 -5.28 1.45
C VAL A 185 -0.50 -4.03 2.24
N VAL A 186 -0.80 -4.19 3.52
CA VAL A 186 -1.22 -3.10 4.40
C VAL A 186 -0.24 -2.96 5.55
N ALA A 187 0.46 -1.84 5.65
CA ALA A 187 1.18 -1.48 6.86
C ALA A 187 0.18 -0.84 7.84
N SER A 188 0.11 -1.36 9.06
CA SER A 188 -0.83 -0.90 10.08
C SER A 188 -0.18 -0.82 11.46
N HIS A 189 -0.62 0.13 12.26
CA HIS A 189 -0.35 0.20 13.69
C HIS A 189 -1.57 -0.17 14.56
N ASP A 190 -2.72 -0.44 13.93
CA ASP A 190 -3.94 -0.93 14.59
C ASP A 190 -3.97 -2.46 14.57
N PRO A 191 -3.71 -3.14 15.71
CA PRO A 191 -3.73 -4.60 15.76
C PRO A 191 -5.10 -5.19 15.48
N THR A 192 -6.17 -4.56 15.93
CA THR A 192 -7.53 -5.09 15.81
C THR A 192 -8.02 -5.03 14.37
N GLY A 193 -8.00 -3.86 13.77
CA GLY A 193 -8.42 -3.66 12.38
C GLY A 193 -7.54 -4.42 11.40
N GLY A 194 -6.21 -4.38 11.59
CA GLY A 194 -5.29 -5.08 10.71
C GLY A 194 -5.44 -6.61 10.78
N LEU A 195 -5.61 -7.20 11.96
CA LEU A 195 -5.86 -8.64 12.09
C LEU A 195 -7.20 -9.07 11.47
N ALA A 196 -8.21 -8.22 11.50
CA ALA A 196 -9.52 -8.55 10.91
C ALA A 196 -9.46 -8.73 9.39
N GLU A 197 -8.52 -8.05 8.72
CA GLU A 197 -8.40 -8.09 7.26
C GLU A 197 -7.24 -8.96 6.73
N ALA A 198 -6.37 -9.48 7.62
CA ALA A 198 -5.18 -10.24 7.24
C ALA A 198 -5.49 -11.69 6.82
N ASP A 199 -4.78 -12.22 5.84
CA ASP A 199 -4.60 -13.65 5.58
C ASP A 199 -3.22 -14.10 6.09
N VAL A 200 -2.20 -13.26 5.88
CA VAL A 200 -0.83 -13.44 6.35
C VAL A 200 -0.41 -12.21 7.15
N VAL A 201 0.33 -12.42 8.21
CA VAL A 201 0.87 -11.35 9.08
C VAL A 201 2.39 -11.41 9.06
N LEU A 202 3.00 -10.24 8.81
CA LEU A 202 4.43 -10.01 8.96
C LEU A 202 4.67 -9.07 10.14
N GLY A 203 5.35 -9.53 11.18
CA GLY A 203 5.86 -8.69 12.25
C GLY A 203 7.28 -8.21 11.92
N LEU A 204 7.47 -6.90 11.74
CA LEU A 204 8.78 -6.28 11.53
C LEU A 204 9.30 -5.61 12.80
N ARG A 205 10.58 -5.83 13.12
CA ARG A 205 11.30 -5.13 14.18
C ARG A 205 12.75 -4.89 13.75
N ALA A 206 13.20 -3.63 13.85
CA ALA A 206 14.56 -3.22 13.48
C ALA A 206 15.01 -3.72 12.07
N GLY A 207 14.12 -3.65 11.09
CA GLY A 207 14.38 -4.06 9.71
C GLY A 207 14.31 -5.57 9.44
N ARG A 208 14.10 -6.40 10.46
CA ARG A 208 14.04 -7.87 10.35
C ARG A 208 12.62 -8.39 10.55
N ALA A 209 12.31 -9.53 9.94
CA ALA A 209 11.08 -10.26 10.24
C ALA A 209 11.20 -10.93 11.62
N ALA A 210 10.45 -10.41 12.60
CA ALA A 210 10.32 -11.07 13.89
C ALA A 210 9.47 -12.36 13.78
N PHE A 211 8.49 -12.33 12.90
CA PHE A 211 7.71 -13.51 12.48
C PHE A 211 6.99 -13.27 11.16
N VAL A 212 6.70 -14.35 10.46
CA VAL A 212 5.72 -14.43 9.36
C VAL A 212 4.80 -15.60 9.70
N ALA A 213 3.49 -15.37 9.71
CA ALA A 213 2.54 -16.40 10.08
C ALA A 213 1.17 -16.21 9.42
N PRO A 214 0.40 -17.29 9.18
CA PRO A 214 -1.02 -17.19 8.85
C PRO A 214 -1.77 -16.41 9.93
N ARG A 215 -2.82 -15.70 9.56
CA ARG A 215 -3.65 -14.91 10.48
C ARG A 215 -4.12 -15.73 11.71
N ALA A 216 -4.47 -16.98 11.50
CA ALA A 216 -5.00 -17.86 12.57
C ALA A 216 -4.00 -18.11 13.72
N GLU A 217 -2.69 -17.91 13.47
CA GLU A 217 -1.61 -18.14 14.43
C GLU A 217 -1.15 -16.86 15.15
N VAL A 218 -1.82 -15.71 14.89
CA VAL A 218 -1.41 -14.42 15.42
C VAL A 218 -2.53 -13.78 16.24
N ASP A 219 -2.23 -13.46 17.48
CA ASP A 219 -3.09 -12.69 18.38
C ASP A 219 -2.54 -11.28 18.64
N ALA A 220 -3.34 -10.46 19.34
CA ALA A 220 -2.94 -9.10 19.70
C ALA A 220 -1.72 -9.08 20.65
N GLY A 221 -1.52 -10.11 21.46
CA GLY A 221 -0.37 -10.26 22.37
C GLY A 221 0.93 -10.41 21.59
N ARG A 222 0.94 -11.25 20.55
CA ARG A 222 2.09 -11.45 19.65
C ARG A 222 2.46 -10.17 18.90
N ILE A 223 1.46 -9.42 18.46
CA ILE A 223 1.70 -8.09 17.85
C ILE A 223 2.23 -7.13 18.90
N GLY A 224 1.65 -7.07 20.10
CA GLY A 224 2.10 -6.21 21.20
C GLY A 224 3.56 -6.41 21.59
N ALA A 225 4.09 -7.63 21.41
CA ALA A 225 5.50 -7.94 21.67
C ALA A 225 6.47 -7.24 20.72
N LEU A 226 6.03 -6.83 19.52
CA LEU A 226 6.86 -6.08 18.57
C LEU A 226 7.22 -4.68 19.07
N TYR A 227 6.38 -4.09 19.95
CA TYR A 227 6.47 -2.70 20.42
C TYR A 227 7.18 -2.59 21.80
N ARG A 228 7.59 -3.70 22.36
CA ARG A 228 8.40 -3.82 23.59
C ARG A 228 9.87 -4.15 23.25
#